data_4564fa0d9929a5ce920ae29f2327a43a
#
_entry.id   4564fa0d9929a5ce920ae29f2327a43a
#
_cell.length_a   1.000
_cell.length_b   1.000
_cell.length_c   1.000
_cell.angle_alpha   90.00
_cell.angle_beta   90.00
_cell.angle_gamma   90.00
#
_symmetry.space_group_name_H-M   'P 1'
#
loop_
_entity.id
_entity.type
_entity.pdbx_description
1 polymer ?
#
loop_
_entity_poly.entity_id
_entity_poly.type
_entity_poly.pdbx_seq_one_letter_code
_entity_poly.pdbx_strand_id
1 'polypeptide(L)'
;MSGLLDTMFVWLLDRAMVSSEGSGPRRTRASRRQIQHNRVMRRFRHPLVLLVTLLLAACASTDVRSPLATWVASPNHNVRSPVIIVLHHTDQDNVQQSLRTLRTANSGGRVSSHYLVGADGHVYQLVADNRRAWHAGGGRWGSITDLNSASIGIEIDNDGSSPFAPAQIAALIRLLNDVCTRLDIPRSQIIAHADLAPARKQDPSRYFPWQQLAEAGFGVWPRASDGPAPAGFDPWLALQAFGYPLDDRAAAAGAFHRRFRGRDDLPPTLDAEDARILHSLLSQ
;
A
#
# COMPACT_ATOMS: atom_id res chain seq x y z
N MET A 1 4.15 25.22 -7.74
CA MET A 1 2.91 25.82 -8.29
C MET A 1 2.05 26.49 -7.20
N SER A 2 2.65 26.99 -6.12
CA SER A 2 1.94 27.70 -5.03
C SER A 2 1.99 29.24 -5.13
N GLY A 3 2.78 29.81 -6.03
CA GLY A 3 2.97 31.26 -6.13
C GLY A 3 1.98 32.02 -7.03
N LEU A 4 1.18 31.36 -7.83
CA LEU A 4 0.27 32.01 -8.80
C LEU A 4 -1.15 32.25 -8.24
N LEU A 5 -1.54 31.56 -7.20
CA LEU A 5 -2.86 31.71 -6.55
C LEU A 5 -2.92 32.87 -5.55
N ASP A 6 -1.81 33.18 -4.88
CA ASP A 6 -1.75 34.28 -3.91
C ASP A 6 -1.77 35.66 -4.59
N THR A 7 -1.20 35.78 -5.80
CA THR A 7 -1.16 37.06 -6.55
C THR A 7 -2.52 37.43 -7.17
N MET A 8 -3.35 36.41 -7.51
CA MET A 8 -4.70 36.67 -8.04
C MET A 8 -5.72 37.10 -6.96
N PHE A 9 -5.52 36.65 -5.72
CA PHE A 9 -6.44 36.98 -4.62
C PHE A 9 -6.26 38.41 -4.11
N VAL A 10 -5.04 38.94 -4.09
CA VAL A 10 -4.73 40.33 -3.71
C VAL A 10 -5.23 41.31 -4.78
N TRP A 11 -5.13 40.95 -6.08
CA TRP A 11 -5.57 41.85 -7.17
C TRP A 11 -7.09 42.03 -7.27
N LEU A 12 -7.87 41.07 -6.80
CA LEU A 12 -9.35 41.13 -6.77
C LEU A 12 -9.91 41.95 -5.60
N LEU A 13 -9.14 42.14 -4.52
CA LEU A 13 -9.56 42.94 -3.37
C LEU A 13 -9.25 44.45 -3.53
N ASP A 14 -8.23 44.82 -4.26
CA ASP A 14 -7.78 46.22 -4.41
C ASP A 14 -8.69 47.06 -5.35
N ARG A 15 -9.48 46.42 -6.22
CA ARG A 15 -10.44 47.13 -7.09
C ARG A 15 -11.81 47.40 -6.46
N ALA A 16 -12.06 47.02 -5.26
CA ALA A 16 -13.34 47.22 -4.59
C ALA A 16 -13.44 48.49 -3.73
N MET A 17 -12.35 49.26 -3.58
CA MET A 17 -12.28 50.38 -2.64
C MET A 17 -11.95 51.77 -3.23
N VAL A 18 -12.18 52.02 -4.52
CA VAL A 18 -12.07 53.38 -5.08
C VAL A 18 -13.35 53.71 -5.84
N SER A 19 -14.26 54.40 -5.21
CA SER A 19 -15.08 55.53 -5.67
C SER A 19 -16.33 55.78 -4.81
N SER A 20 -16.21 56.73 -3.92
CA SER A 20 -17.38 57.48 -3.42
C SER A 20 -16.93 58.90 -3.11
N GLU A 21 -17.19 59.83 -4.08
CA GLU A 21 -17.56 61.21 -3.81
C GLU A 21 -17.98 61.89 -5.12
N GLY A 22 -19.18 62.55 -5.10
CA GLY A 22 -19.55 63.46 -6.15
C GLY A 22 -21.02 63.41 -6.58
N SER A 23 -21.81 64.36 -6.00
CA SER A 23 -23.01 65.04 -6.52
C SER A 23 -24.07 64.25 -7.33
N GLY A 24 -25.31 64.24 -6.87
CA GLY A 24 -26.45 63.55 -7.48
C GLY A 24 -27.17 64.31 -8.60
N PRO A 25 -27.66 63.62 -9.60
CA PRO A 25 -28.76 64.05 -10.46
C PRO A 25 -30.02 63.20 -10.26
N ARG A 26 -31.17 63.78 -10.58
CA ARG A 26 -32.51 63.25 -10.48
C ARG A 26 -32.65 61.89 -11.17
N ARG A 27 -33.08 60.87 -10.40
CA ARG A 27 -33.27 59.48 -10.88
C ARG A 27 -34.54 59.38 -11.74
N THR A 28 -34.43 59.00 -13.01
CA THR A 28 -35.54 58.65 -13.90
C THR A 28 -36.03 57.24 -13.63
N ARG A 29 -37.27 56.94 -14.10
CA ARG A 29 -37.97 55.64 -13.87
C ARG A 29 -37.18 54.43 -14.39
N ALA A 30 -36.29 54.62 -15.37
CA ALA A 30 -35.40 53.59 -15.92
C ALA A 30 -34.30 53.16 -14.93
N SER A 31 -33.75 54.08 -14.11
CA SER A 31 -32.70 53.77 -13.14
C SER A 31 -33.20 52.86 -11.98
N ARG A 32 -34.52 52.94 -11.66
CA ARG A 32 -35.08 52.04 -10.62
C ARG A 32 -35.17 50.56 -11.07
N ARG A 33 -35.49 50.31 -12.35
CA ARG A 33 -35.47 48.93 -12.90
C ARG A 33 -34.09 48.36 -12.96
N GLN A 34 -33.08 49.12 -13.32
CA GLN A 34 -31.68 48.66 -13.38
C GLN A 34 -31.12 48.31 -11.98
N ILE A 35 -31.45 49.10 -10.96
CA ILE A 35 -31.04 48.88 -9.58
C ILE A 35 -31.70 47.62 -9.02
N GLN A 36 -32.98 47.36 -9.38
CA GLN A 36 -33.71 46.17 -8.92
C GLN A 36 -33.16 44.90 -9.60
N HIS A 37 -32.82 44.97 -10.89
CA HIS A 37 -32.21 43.86 -11.62
C HIS A 37 -30.82 43.50 -11.06
N ASN A 38 -29.98 44.50 -10.76
CA ASN A 38 -28.67 44.28 -10.15
C ASN A 38 -28.74 43.75 -8.69
N ARG A 39 -29.79 44.08 -7.93
CA ARG A 39 -30.02 43.52 -6.58
C ARG A 39 -30.47 42.06 -6.61
N VAL A 40 -31.26 41.66 -7.58
CA VAL A 40 -31.70 40.27 -7.76
C VAL A 40 -30.49 39.43 -8.22
N MET A 41 -29.70 39.91 -9.16
CA MET A 41 -28.47 39.21 -9.65
C MET A 41 -27.41 39.09 -8.56
N ARG A 42 -27.28 40.04 -7.61
CA ARG A 42 -26.35 39.91 -6.48
C ARG A 42 -26.78 38.85 -5.46
N ARG A 43 -28.09 38.66 -5.25
CA ARG A 43 -28.59 37.66 -4.30
C ARG A 43 -28.36 36.22 -4.76
N PHE A 44 -28.22 35.95 -6.07
CA PHE A 44 -27.99 34.61 -6.62
C PHE A 44 -26.49 34.28 -6.82
N ARG A 45 -25.59 35.27 -6.73
CA ARG A 45 -24.14 35.03 -6.90
C ARG A 45 -23.52 34.32 -5.68
N HIS A 46 -23.98 34.63 -4.47
CA HIS A 46 -23.42 34.02 -3.26
C HIS A 46 -23.74 32.52 -3.09
N PRO A 47 -24.96 32.03 -3.31
CA PRO A 47 -25.25 30.61 -3.19
C PRO A 47 -24.60 29.78 -4.31
N LEU A 48 -24.41 30.34 -5.52
CA LEU A 48 -23.73 29.63 -6.61
C LEU A 48 -22.22 29.49 -6.32
N VAL A 49 -21.56 30.52 -5.81
CA VAL A 49 -20.14 30.46 -5.40
C VAL A 49 -19.97 29.49 -4.23
N LEU A 50 -20.88 29.48 -3.26
CA LEU A 50 -20.85 28.53 -2.14
C LEU A 50 -21.08 27.08 -2.61
N LEU A 51 -21.97 26.86 -3.57
CA LEU A 51 -22.20 25.53 -4.15
C LEU A 51 -20.99 25.03 -4.95
N VAL A 52 -20.34 25.89 -5.72
CA VAL A 52 -19.13 25.54 -6.47
C VAL A 52 -17.95 25.27 -5.54
N THR A 53 -17.78 26.00 -4.45
CA THR A 53 -16.75 25.71 -3.44
C THR A 53 -17.03 24.43 -2.66
N LEU A 54 -18.28 24.09 -2.37
CA LEU A 54 -18.67 22.82 -1.78
C LEU A 54 -18.45 21.63 -2.71
N LEU A 55 -18.71 21.79 -4.02
CA LEU A 55 -18.44 20.76 -5.04
C LEU A 55 -16.95 20.55 -5.27
N LEU A 56 -16.12 21.59 -5.18
CA LEU A 56 -14.66 21.46 -5.28
C LEU A 56 -14.03 20.82 -4.04
N ALA A 57 -14.62 20.96 -2.87
CA ALA A 57 -14.18 20.28 -1.65
C ALA A 57 -14.51 18.78 -1.64
N ALA A 58 -15.50 18.33 -2.42
CA ALA A 58 -15.92 16.92 -2.52
C ALA A 58 -14.96 16.04 -3.36
N CYS A 59 -14.01 16.65 -4.10
CA CYS A 59 -13.02 15.92 -4.92
C CYS A 59 -11.67 15.69 -4.21
N ALA A 60 -11.53 16.04 -2.93
CA ALA A 60 -10.37 15.65 -2.15
C ALA A 60 -10.46 14.14 -1.89
N SER A 61 -9.65 13.33 -2.58
CA SER A 61 -9.54 11.90 -2.29
C SER A 61 -9.12 11.73 -0.83
N THR A 62 -10.05 11.30 0.01
CA THR A 62 -9.75 11.00 1.42
C THR A 62 -8.80 9.82 1.46
N ASP A 63 -7.75 9.92 2.27
CA ASP A 63 -6.85 8.79 2.51
C ASP A 63 -7.65 7.63 3.12
N VAL A 64 -7.48 6.44 2.52
CA VAL A 64 -8.12 5.20 3.01
C VAL A 64 -7.24 4.60 4.10
N ARG A 65 -7.80 4.41 5.30
CA ARG A 65 -7.08 3.96 6.50
C ARG A 65 -7.80 2.80 7.19
N SER A 66 -7.04 1.94 7.85
CA SER A 66 -7.59 0.86 8.67
C SER A 66 -8.06 1.40 10.03
N PRO A 67 -9.25 1.00 10.53
CA PRO A 67 -9.70 1.31 11.87
C PRO A 67 -8.92 0.56 12.97
N LEU A 68 -8.12 -0.44 12.60
CA LEU A 68 -7.34 -1.28 13.53
C LEU A 68 -5.94 -0.73 13.82
N ALA A 69 -5.50 0.33 13.10
CA ALA A 69 -4.12 0.81 13.15
C ALA A 69 -4.01 2.23 13.74
N THR A 70 -2.96 2.44 14.54
CA THR A 70 -2.56 3.80 14.93
C THR A 70 -1.89 4.48 13.75
N TRP A 71 -2.44 5.63 13.31
CA TRP A 71 -1.90 6.41 12.21
C TRP A 71 -0.61 7.12 12.61
N VAL A 72 0.49 6.81 11.91
CA VAL A 72 1.80 7.47 12.04
C VAL A 72 2.30 7.82 10.63
N ALA A 73 2.04 9.05 10.18
CA ALA A 73 2.27 9.46 8.80
C ALA A 73 3.72 9.32 8.32
N SER A 74 3.90 8.73 7.13
CA SER A 74 5.15 8.79 6.34
C SER A 74 4.96 9.73 5.16
N PRO A 75 5.92 10.63 4.85
CA PRO A 75 5.87 11.50 3.67
C PRO A 75 6.21 10.74 2.37
N ASN A 76 6.67 9.50 2.46
CA ASN A 76 7.23 8.73 1.35
C ASN A 76 6.14 7.90 0.64
N HIS A 77 5.27 8.53 -0.17
CA HIS A 77 4.18 7.86 -0.90
C HIS A 77 3.74 8.56 -2.19
N ASN A 78 3.02 7.82 -3.07
CA ASN A 78 2.33 8.30 -4.28
C ASN A 78 0.91 7.69 -4.33
N VAL A 79 0.06 8.08 -5.30
CA VAL A 79 -1.28 7.48 -5.52
C VAL A 79 -1.16 6.15 -6.26
N ARG A 80 -2.03 5.16 -5.92
CA ARG A 80 -2.04 3.83 -6.54
C ARG A 80 -3.30 2.99 -6.22
N SER A 81 -3.40 1.77 -6.81
CA SER A 81 -4.45 0.77 -6.49
C SER A 81 -3.80 -0.61 -6.32
N PRO A 82 -3.82 -1.24 -5.13
CA PRO A 82 -3.16 -2.51 -4.86
C PRO A 82 -4.01 -3.71 -5.31
N VAL A 83 -3.32 -4.80 -5.70
CA VAL A 83 -3.92 -6.09 -6.05
C VAL A 83 -3.28 -7.27 -5.31
N ILE A 84 -2.16 -7.04 -4.60
CA ILE A 84 -1.44 -8.03 -3.80
C ILE A 84 -0.98 -7.43 -2.46
N ILE A 85 -0.62 -8.28 -1.51
CA ILE A 85 0.03 -7.89 -0.24
C ILE A 85 1.43 -8.49 -0.20
N VAL A 86 2.43 -7.68 0.15
CA VAL A 86 3.81 -8.10 0.35
C VAL A 86 4.14 -8.02 1.83
N LEU A 87 4.56 -9.16 2.41
CA LEU A 87 5.00 -9.25 3.79
C LEU A 87 6.52 -9.11 3.87
N HIS A 88 6.97 -8.38 4.90
CA HIS A 88 8.36 -8.13 5.22
C HIS A 88 8.65 -8.48 6.68
N HIS A 89 9.92 -8.68 7.04
CA HIS A 89 10.40 -8.43 8.40
C HIS A 89 11.36 -7.24 8.40
N THR A 90 11.45 -6.53 9.52
CA THR A 90 12.12 -5.23 9.57
C THR A 90 13.65 -5.31 9.63
N ASP A 91 14.21 -6.44 10.09
CA ASP A 91 15.67 -6.57 10.36
C ASP A 91 16.17 -5.41 11.25
N GLN A 92 15.40 -5.11 12.31
CA GLN A 92 15.65 -4.01 13.25
C GLN A 92 15.53 -4.51 14.69
N ASP A 93 16.19 -3.81 15.63
CA ASP A 93 16.23 -4.21 17.05
C ASP A 93 14.88 -4.01 17.76
N ASN A 94 14.05 -3.07 17.28
CA ASN A 94 12.77 -2.76 17.91
C ASN A 94 11.88 -1.87 17.01
N VAL A 95 10.59 -1.83 17.34
CA VAL A 95 9.56 -1.10 16.61
C VAL A 95 9.85 0.42 16.50
N GLN A 96 10.49 1.03 17.48
CA GLN A 96 10.83 2.46 17.43
C GLN A 96 11.91 2.75 16.38
N GLN A 97 12.86 1.86 16.23
CA GLN A 97 13.87 1.93 15.16
C GLN A 97 13.21 1.73 13.79
N SER A 98 12.33 0.74 13.65
CA SER A 98 11.55 0.47 12.45
C SER A 98 10.70 1.68 12.03
N LEU A 99 10.00 2.33 12.98
CA LEU A 99 9.23 3.55 12.73
C LEU A 99 10.11 4.71 12.24
N ARG A 100 11.31 4.87 12.78
CA ARG A 100 12.26 5.90 12.31
C ARG A 100 12.70 5.60 10.88
N THR A 101 13.14 4.37 10.60
CA THR A 101 13.60 3.94 9.27
C THR A 101 12.53 4.14 8.19
N LEU A 102 11.28 3.77 8.47
CA LEU A 102 10.16 3.84 7.52
C LEU A 102 9.61 5.25 7.28
N ARG A 103 10.06 6.26 8.05
CA ARG A 103 9.57 7.64 7.97
C ARG A 103 10.64 8.65 7.56
N THR A 104 11.90 8.26 7.55
CA THR A 104 13.03 9.14 7.24
C THR A 104 13.84 8.61 6.07
N ALA A 105 14.73 9.46 5.51
CA ALA A 105 15.73 9.00 4.58
C ALA A 105 16.87 8.30 5.36
N ASN A 106 17.33 7.17 4.85
CA ASN A 106 18.49 6.42 5.36
C ASN A 106 19.60 6.35 4.30
N SER A 107 20.71 5.68 4.59
CA SER A 107 21.83 5.52 3.65
C SER A 107 21.47 4.78 2.36
N GLY A 108 20.46 3.91 2.40
CA GLY A 108 19.90 3.21 1.23
C GLY A 108 18.82 4.00 0.46
N GLY A 109 18.51 5.24 0.90
CA GLY A 109 17.48 6.08 0.32
C GLY A 109 16.22 6.17 1.19
N ARG A 110 15.11 6.60 0.57
CA ARG A 110 13.81 6.69 1.24
C ARG A 110 13.05 5.39 1.10
N VAL A 111 12.62 4.84 2.23
CA VAL A 111 11.76 3.66 2.29
C VAL A 111 10.52 3.94 3.13
N SER A 112 9.45 3.21 2.88
CA SER A 112 8.22 3.28 3.67
C SER A 112 7.42 2.00 3.46
N SER A 113 6.53 1.69 4.41
CA SER A 113 5.53 0.62 4.29
C SER A 113 4.14 1.18 4.60
N HIS A 114 3.08 0.46 4.20
CA HIS A 114 1.72 0.87 4.56
C HIS A 114 1.48 0.60 6.05
N TYR A 115 1.90 -0.57 6.51
CA TYR A 115 1.72 -1.00 7.90
C TYR A 115 3.02 -1.48 8.51
N LEU A 116 3.09 -1.39 9.84
CA LEU A 116 4.09 -2.03 10.69
C LEU A 116 3.35 -2.71 11.85
N VAL A 117 3.65 -3.99 12.09
CA VAL A 117 3.12 -4.78 13.20
C VAL A 117 4.23 -5.00 14.22
N GLY A 118 4.09 -4.43 15.41
CA GLY A 118 5.03 -4.60 16.51
C GLY A 118 4.98 -5.99 17.14
N ALA A 119 6.05 -6.39 17.83
CA ALA A 119 6.13 -7.68 18.51
C ALA A 119 5.03 -7.88 19.58
N ASP A 120 4.52 -6.78 20.14
CA ASP A 120 3.40 -6.74 21.08
C ASP A 120 2.02 -6.86 20.42
N GLY A 121 1.98 -6.91 19.08
CA GLY A 121 0.76 -6.94 18.28
C GLY A 121 0.12 -5.58 18.04
N HIS A 122 0.79 -4.46 18.41
CA HIS A 122 0.32 -3.14 18.04
C HIS A 122 0.53 -2.89 16.54
N VAL A 123 -0.49 -2.34 15.87
CA VAL A 123 -0.47 -2.08 14.43
C VAL A 123 -0.38 -0.58 14.19
N TYR A 124 0.61 -0.17 13.40
CA TYR A 124 0.81 1.19 12.93
C TYR A 124 0.48 1.27 11.44
N GLN A 125 -0.22 2.31 11.01
CA GLN A 125 -0.35 2.67 9.60
C GLN A 125 0.46 3.93 9.31
N LEU A 126 1.39 3.84 8.34
CA LEU A 126 2.32 4.92 7.99
C LEU A 126 1.95 5.59 6.66
N VAL A 127 1.41 4.82 5.72
CA VAL A 127 0.98 5.30 4.41
C VAL A 127 -0.47 4.86 4.20
N ALA A 128 -1.32 5.76 3.69
CA ALA A 128 -2.70 5.44 3.36
C ALA A 128 -2.77 4.41 2.23
N ASP A 129 -3.77 3.53 2.22
CA ASP A 129 -3.84 2.38 1.31
C ASP A 129 -3.94 2.77 -0.17
N ASN A 130 -4.50 3.94 -0.47
CA ASN A 130 -4.57 4.50 -1.83
C ASN A 130 -3.32 5.29 -2.23
N ARG A 131 -2.27 5.29 -1.41
CA ARG A 131 -0.97 5.91 -1.69
C ARG A 131 0.10 4.84 -1.91
N ARG A 132 1.07 5.13 -2.75
CA ARG A 132 2.19 4.23 -3.06
C ARG A 132 3.27 4.33 -1.97
N ALA A 133 3.45 3.32 -1.14
CA ALA A 133 4.61 3.18 -0.26
C ALA A 133 5.83 2.65 -1.04
N TRP A 134 7.04 2.80 -0.49
CA TRP A 134 8.30 2.39 -1.12
C TRP A 134 8.95 1.27 -0.30
N HIS A 135 8.44 0.02 -0.48
CA HIS A 135 8.82 -1.15 0.31
C HIS A 135 9.40 -2.30 -0.52
N ALA A 136 8.95 -2.47 -1.78
CA ALA A 136 9.31 -3.64 -2.58
C ALA A 136 10.61 -3.44 -3.36
N GLY A 137 10.96 -2.20 -3.75
CA GLY A 137 12.09 -1.94 -4.63
C GLY A 137 11.93 -2.60 -5.99
N GLY A 138 13.06 -3.02 -6.59
CA GLY A 138 13.07 -3.79 -7.83
C GLY A 138 12.74 -5.26 -7.59
N GLY A 139 11.96 -5.86 -8.48
CA GLY A 139 11.55 -7.26 -8.44
C GLY A 139 10.38 -7.52 -9.37
N ARG A 140 9.88 -8.75 -9.37
CA ARG A 140 8.75 -9.18 -10.20
C ARG A 140 7.95 -10.27 -9.51
N TRP A 141 6.62 -10.23 -9.68
CA TRP A 141 5.73 -11.33 -9.31
C TRP A 141 4.79 -11.62 -10.48
N GLY A 142 4.97 -12.76 -11.13
CA GLY A 142 4.32 -13.04 -12.41
C GLY A 142 4.63 -11.94 -13.44
N SER A 143 3.59 -11.25 -13.93
CA SER A 143 3.71 -10.12 -14.86
C SER A 143 3.84 -8.76 -14.17
N ILE A 144 3.73 -8.68 -12.85
CA ILE A 144 3.76 -7.42 -12.08
C ILE A 144 5.22 -7.01 -11.84
N THR A 145 5.61 -5.83 -12.32
CA THR A 145 6.96 -5.26 -12.17
C THR A 145 7.00 -3.99 -11.31
N ASP A 146 5.92 -3.18 -11.29
CA ASP A 146 5.80 -2.05 -10.35
C ASP A 146 5.08 -2.49 -9.07
N LEU A 147 5.82 -3.23 -8.25
CA LEU A 147 5.30 -3.84 -7.03
C LEU A 147 4.92 -2.81 -5.96
N ASN A 148 5.61 -1.66 -5.89
CA ASN A 148 5.21 -0.58 -4.97
C ASN A 148 3.83 0.00 -5.30
N SER A 149 3.45 0.04 -6.57
CA SER A 149 2.11 0.49 -6.99
C SER A 149 1.06 -0.62 -6.86
N ALA A 150 1.44 -1.87 -7.10
CA ALA A 150 0.51 -2.99 -7.15
C ALA A 150 0.25 -3.66 -5.79
N SER A 151 0.97 -3.27 -4.70
CA SER A 151 0.87 -4.00 -3.44
C SER A 151 0.63 -3.13 -2.21
N ILE A 152 0.07 -3.71 -1.15
CA ILE A 152 0.18 -3.24 0.23
C ILE A 152 1.43 -3.87 0.85
N GLY A 153 2.37 -3.06 1.34
CA GLY A 153 3.51 -3.54 2.14
C GLY A 153 3.17 -3.58 3.62
N ILE A 154 3.43 -4.70 4.27
CA ILE A 154 3.29 -4.88 5.71
C ILE A 154 4.62 -5.33 6.28
N GLU A 155 5.23 -4.47 7.08
CA GLU A 155 6.41 -4.78 7.87
C GLU A 155 6.03 -5.45 9.18
N ILE A 156 6.81 -6.41 9.63
CA ILE A 156 6.60 -7.17 10.86
C ILE A 156 7.87 -7.06 11.68
N ASP A 157 7.79 -6.44 12.86
CA ASP A 157 8.96 -6.14 13.70
C ASP A 157 9.62 -7.41 14.20
N ASN A 158 10.76 -7.77 13.58
CA ASN A 158 11.51 -9.00 13.86
C ASN A 158 12.93 -8.87 13.33
N ASP A 159 13.89 -9.48 14.01
CA ASP A 159 15.32 -9.49 13.70
C ASP A 159 15.72 -10.49 12.57
N GLY A 160 14.74 -11.20 12.00
CA GLY A 160 14.95 -12.22 10.96
C GLY A 160 15.57 -13.54 11.45
N SER A 161 16.01 -13.61 12.71
CA SER A 161 16.73 -14.76 13.29
C SER A 161 15.92 -15.50 14.36
N SER A 162 14.83 -14.93 14.84
CA SER A 162 13.94 -15.47 15.89
C SER A 162 12.52 -15.73 15.40
N PRO A 163 11.75 -16.60 16.11
CA PRO A 163 10.33 -16.80 15.85
C PRO A 163 9.52 -15.49 16.03
N PHE A 164 8.47 -15.34 15.24
CA PHE A 164 7.53 -14.21 15.35
C PHE A 164 6.61 -14.40 16.57
N ALA A 165 6.35 -13.32 17.30
CA ALA A 165 5.54 -13.40 18.52
C ALA A 165 4.08 -13.77 18.21
N PRO A 166 3.43 -14.62 19.03
CA PRO A 166 2.02 -15.01 18.81
C PRO A 166 1.04 -13.84 18.76
N ALA A 167 1.25 -12.82 19.59
CA ALA A 167 0.42 -11.60 19.60
C ALA A 167 0.55 -10.82 18.27
N GLN A 168 1.76 -10.79 17.71
CA GLN A 168 2.07 -10.16 16.41
C GLN A 168 1.37 -10.90 15.26
N ILE A 169 1.43 -12.23 15.21
CA ILE A 169 0.76 -13.02 14.17
C ILE A 169 -0.77 -12.90 14.28
N ALA A 170 -1.32 -12.93 15.49
CA ALA A 170 -2.75 -12.70 15.70
C ALA A 170 -3.19 -11.29 15.23
N ALA A 171 -2.39 -10.27 15.45
CA ALA A 171 -2.65 -8.91 14.96
C ALA A 171 -2.54 -8.83 13.44
N LEU A 172 -1.54 -9.48 12.84
CA LEU A 172 -1.37 -9.56 11.39
C LEU A 172 -2.59 -10.21 10.72
N ILE A 173 -3.10 -11.33 11.24
CA ILE A 173 -4.28 -12.01 10.72
C ILE A 173 -5.50 -11.08 10.72
N ARG A 174 -5.73 -10.31 11.80
CA ARG A 174 -6.82 -9.33 11.85
C ARG A 174 -6.63 -8.20 10.83
N LEU A 175 -5.40 -7.70 10.70
CA LEU A 175 -5.05 -6.67 9.71
C LEU A 175 -5.27 -7.17 8.28
N LEU A 176 -4.83 -8.39 7.95
CA LEU A 176 -5.03 -9.00 6.64
C LEU A 176 -6.52 -9.14 6.30
N ASN A 177 -7.35 -9.55 7.29
CA ASN A 177 -8.79 -9.61 7.09
C ASN A 177 -9.40 -8.24 6.75
N ASP A 178 -9.01 -7.18 7.46
CA ASP A 178 -9.45 -5.81 7.20
C ASP A 178 -8.99 -5.34 5.80
N VAL A 179 -7.69 -5.45 5.50
CA VAL A 179 -7.09 -4.96 4.25
C VAL A 179 -7.65 -5.70 3.03
N CYS A 180 -7.71 -7.04 3.06
CA CYS A 180 -8.25 -7.84 1.96
C CYS A 180 -9.73 -7.51 1.70
N THR A 181 -10.54 -7.37 2.77
CA THR A 181 -11.97 -7.07 2.65
C THR A 181 -12.21 -5.65 2.12
N ARG A 182 -11.49 -4.66 2.65
CA ARG A 182 -11.69 -3.25 2.37
C ARG A 182 -11.16 -2.84 0.99
N LEU A 183 -10.11 -3.51 0.50
CA LEU A 183 -9.46 -3.21 -0.78
C LEU A 183 -9.76 -4.24 -1.89
N ASP A 184 -10.60 -5.23 -1.60
CA ASP A 184 -10.95 -6.32 -2.52
C ASP A 184 -9.72 -7.08 -3.06
N ILE A 185 -8.69 -7.28 -2.19
CA ILE A 185 -7.51 -8.05 -2.53
C ILE A 185 -7.78 -9.52 -2.23
N PRO A 186 -7.63 -10.44 -3.22
CA PRO A 186 -7.81 -11.86 -2.97
C PRO A 186 -6.90 -12.37 -1.85
N ARG A 187 -7.44 -13.11 -0.91
CA ARG A 187 -6.70 -13.62 0.27
C ARG A 187 -5.52 -14.51 -0.10
N SER A 188 -5.55 -15.15 -1.27
CA SER A 188 -4.43 -15.92 -1.83
C SER A 188 -3.26 -15.06 -2.32
N GLN A 189 -3.50 -13.77 -2.59
CA GLN A 189 -2.51 -12.84 -3.11
C GLN A 189 -1.64 -12.20 -2.02
N ILE A 190 -1.10 -13.03 -1.13
CA ILE A 190 -0.20 -12.63 -0.04
C ILE A 190 1.13 -13.35 -0.25
N ILE A 191 2.20 -12.57 -0.50
CA ILE A 191 3.52 -13.09 -0.87
C ILE A 191 4.63 -12.51 0.03
N ALA A 192 5.79 -13.16 0.01
CA ALA A 192 6.99 -12.66 0.66
C ALA A 192 7.74 -11.65 -0.24
N HIS A 193 8.48 -10.72 0.36
CA HIS A 193 9.43 -9.89 -0.36
C HIS A 193 10.52 -10.75 -1.05
N ALA A 194 10.96 -11.80 -0.39
CA ALA A 194 11.90 -12.77 -0.96
C ALA A 194 11.35 -13.47 -2.21
N ASP A 195 10.02 -13.70 -2.32
CA ASP A 195 9.43 -14.37 -3.47
C ASP A 195 9.54 -13.53 -4.75
N LEU A 196 9.37 -12.21 -4.64
CA LEU A 196 9.41 -11.28 -5.77
C LEU A 196 10.81 -10.75 -6.11
N ALA A 197 11.77 -10.87 -5.18
CA ALA A 197 13.13 -10.38 -5.34
C ALA A 197 14.17 -11.36 -4.72
N PRO A 198 14.16 -12.64 -5.10
CA PRO A 198 14.89 -13.71 -4.40
C PRO A 198 16.40 -13.50 -4.34
N ALA A 199 17.03 -12.93 -5.37
CA ALA A 199 18.46 -12.64 -5.39
C ALA A 199 18.89 -11.47 -4.47
N ARG A 200 17.92 -10.71 -3.93
CA ARG A 200 18.19 -9.47 -3.19
C ARG A 200 17.62 -9.48 -1.77
N LYS A 201 16.59 -10.30 -1.54
CA LYS A 201 15.79 -10.27 -0.31
C LYS A 201 15.61 -11.65 0.32
N GLN A 202 15.49 -11.66 1.64
CA GLN A 202 15.29 -12.87 2.44
C GLN A 202 14.10 -12.75 3.39
N ASP A 203 13.38 -11.61 3.36
CA ASP A 203 12.24 -11.31 4.25
C ASP A 203 10.89 -11.74 3.65
N PRO A 204 9.94 -12.22 4.50
CA PRO A 204 10.15 -12.67 5.86
C PRO A 204 11.06 -13.91 5.96
N SER A 205 11.74 -14.05 7.10
CA SER A 205 12.66 -15.16 7.33
C SER A 205 11.94 -16.51 7.40
N ARG A 206 12.72 -17.62 7.39
CA ARG A 206 12.21 -19.00 7.50
C ARG A 206 11.39 -19.28 8.77
N TYR A 207 11.49 -18.41 9.78
CA TYR A 207 10.72 -18.52 11.03
C TYR A 207 9.31 -17.95 10.93
N PHE A 208 8.95 -17.32 9.78
CA PHE A 208 7.61 -16.79 9.59
C PHE A 208 6.59 -17.94 9.41
N PRO A 209 5.48 -17.97 10.18
CA PRO A 209 4.56 -19.10 10.23
C PRO A 209 3.56 -19.08 9.06
N TRP A 210 4.03 -19.28 7.81
CA TRP A 210 3.22 -19.26 6.60
C TRP A 210 2.06 -20.25 6.64
N GLN A 211 2.29 -21.47 7.19
CA GLN A 211 1.24 -22.48 7.33
C GLN A 211 0.10 -21.98 8.23
N GLN A 212 0.42 -21.40 9.39
CA GLN A 212 -0.57 -20.82 10.30
C GLN A 212 -1.37 -19.69 9.64
N LEU A 213 -0.73 -18.91 8.79
CA LEU A 213 -1.40 -17.84 8.03
C LEU A 213 -2.41 -18.43 7.03
N ALA A 214 -2.02 -19.49 6.33
CA ALA A 214 -2.89 -20.20 5.38
C ALA A 214 -4.06 -20.93 6.09
N GLU A 215 -3.83 -21.53 7.25
CA GLU A 215 -4.88 -22.12 8.10
C GLU A 215 -5.91 -21.06 8.54
N ALA A 216 -5.48 -19.80 8.71
CA ALA A 216 -6.37 -18.67 8.96
C ALA A 216 -7.04 -18.12 7.68
N GLY A 217 -6.78 -18.73 6.51
CA GLY A 217 -7.37 -18.38 5.21
C GLY A 217 -6.62 -17.27 4.45
N PHE A 218 -5.32 -17.05 4.73
CA PHE A 218 -4.51 -16.02 4.09
C PHE A 218 -3.24 -16.59 3.45
N GLY A 219 -2.98 -16.22 2.20
CA GLY A 219 -1.95 -16.83 1.38
C GLY A 219 -2.35 -18.22 0.92
N VAL A 220 -1.36 -18.98 0.46
CA VAL A 220 -1.55 -20.37 0.00
C VAL A 220 -0.52 -21.27 0.67
N TRP A 221 -0.92 -22.53 0.92
CA TRP A 221 -0.09 -23.57 1.51
C TRP A 221 -0.41 -24.93 0.85
N PRO A 222 0.58 -25.82 0.61
CA PRO A 222 0.32 -27.10 -0.01
C PRO A 222 -0.59 -27.96 0.89
N ARG A 223 -1.53 -28.67 0.27
CA ARG A 223 -2.42 -29.58 0.98
C ARG A 223 -1.68 -30.89 1.29
N ALA A 224 -1.77 -31.36 2.53
CA ALA A 224 -1.18 -32.62 2.93
C ALA A 224 -1.80 -33.85 2.21
N SER A 225 -3.03 -33.71 1.74
CA SER A 225 -3.76 -34.76 1.00
C SER A 225 -3.30 -34.92 -0.44
N ASP A 226 -2.58 -33.94 -1.01
CA ASP A 226 -2.18 -33.95 -2.41
C ASP A 226 -0.98 -34.91 -2.58
N GLY A 227 -1.11 -35.80 -3.55
CA GLY A 227 -0.09 -36.79 -3.87
C GLY A 227 1.16 -36.20 -4.52
N PRO A 228 2.10 -37.06 -4.94
CA PRO A 228 3.29 -36.64 -5.66
C PRO A 228 2.90 -35.95 -6.98
N ALA A 229 3.81 -35.10 -7.49
CA ALA A 229 3.65 -34.52 -8.80
C ALA A 229 3.59 -35.63 -9.89
N PRO A 230 2.81 -35.46 -10.96
CA PRO A 230 2.71 -36.45 -12.03
C PRO A 230 4.01 -36.62 -12.80
N ALA A 231 4.17 -37.75 -13.47
CA ALA A 231 5.35 -37.97 -14.30
C ALA A 231 5.45 -36.90 -15.41
N GLY A 232 6.67 -36.38 -15.58
CA GLY A 232 6.94 -35.27 -16.52
C GLY A 232 6.61 -33.87 -16.00
N PHE A 233 6.24 -33.72 -14.73
CA PHE A 233 6.03 -32.42 -14.12
C PHE A 233 7.37 -31.65 -14.04
N ASP A 234 7.40 -30.45 -14.63
CA ASP A 234 8.57 -29.56 -14.57
C ASP A 234 8.41 -28.57 -13.39
N PRO A 235 9.19 -28.73 -12.30
CA PRO A 235 9.08 -27.87 -11.13
C PRO A 235 9.54 -26.44 -11.40
N TRP A 236 10.44 -26.20 -12.35
CA TRP A 236 10.88 -24.84 -12.69
C TRP A 236 9.82 -24.07 -13.46
N LEU A 237 9.17 -24.73 -14.42
CA LEU A 237 8.03 -24.13 -15.11
C LEU A 237 6.87 -23.86 -14.14
N ALA A 238 6.64 -24.78 -13.21
CA ALA A 238 5.65 -24.62 -12.15
C ALA A 238 5.96 -23.44 -11.22
N LEU A 239 7.22 -23.30 -10.78
CA LEU A 239 7.67 -22.18 -9.94
C LEU A 239 7.48 -20.84 -10.66
N GLN A 240 7.80 -20.77 -11.95
CA GLN A 240 7.56 -19.59 -12.77
C GLN A 240 6.06 -19.29 -12.93
N ALA A 241 5.25 -20.29 -13.19
CA ALA A 241 3.79 -20.16 -13.31
C ALA A 241 3.14 -19.71 -11.98
N PHE A 242 3.71 -20.12 -10.85
CA PHE A 242 3.28 -19.68 -9.54
C PHE A 242 3.58 -18.19 -9.28
N GLY A 243 4.61 -17.64 -9.95
CA GLY A 243 4.91 -16.19 -9.91
C GLY A 243 6.36 -15.81 -9.71
N TYR A 244 7.23 -16.75 -9.34
CA TYR A 244 8.66 -16.46 -9.05
C TYR A 244 9.43 -15.99 -10.28
N PRO A 245 10.29 -14.96 -10.17
CA PRO A 245 11.28 -14.65 -11.20
C PRO A 245 12.37 -15.73 -11.23
N LEU A 246 12.73 -16.21 -12.44
CA LEU A 246 13.77 -17.24 -12.64
C LEU A 246 15.08 -16.69 -13.25
N ASP A 247 15.30 -15.39 -13.15
CA ASP A 247 16.56 -14.75 -13.62
C ASP A 247 17.78 -15.27 -12.83
N ASP A 248 17.55 -15.64 -11.56
CA ASP A 248 18.46 -16.40 -10.71
C ASP A 248 17.71 -17.59 -10.10
N ARG A 249 17.85 -18.76 -10.73
CA ARG A 249 17.18 -19.99 -10.29
C ARG A 249 17.60 -20.44 -8.89
N ALA A 250 18.89 -20.27 -8.55
CA ALA A 250 19.40 -20.66 -7.25
C ALA A 250 18.76 -19.82 -6.13
N ALA A 251 18.66 -18.53 -6.34
CA ALA A 251 17.99 -17.62 -5.42
C ALA A 251 16.48 -17.90 -5.33
N ALA A 252 15.82 -18.18 -6.47
CA ALA A 252 14.41 -18.53 -6.51
C ALA A 252 14.11 -19.83 -5.74
N ALA A 253 14.92 -20.88 -5.89
CA ALA A 253 14.80 -22.11 -5.09
C ALA A 253 14.98 -21.83 -3.59
N GLY A 254 15.97 -21.02 -3.22
CA GLY A 254 16.20 -20.63 -1.82
C GLY A 254 15.02 -19.86 -1.20
N ALA A 255 14.43 -18.92 -1.93
CA ALA A 255 13.24 -18.20 -1.47
C ALA A 255 12.03 -19.14 -1.31
N PHE A 256 11.82 -20.05 -2.27
CA PHE A 256 10.77 -21.06 -2.21
C PHE A 256 10.96 -22.00 -1.00
N HIS A 257 12.17 -22.50 -0.75
CA HIS A 257 12.50 -23.35 0.40
C HIS A 257 12.25 -22.61 1.72
N ARG A 258 12.66 -21.36 1.82
CA ARG A 258 12.41 -20.52 3.00
C ARG A 258 10.93 -20.42 3.33
N ARG A 259 10.11 -20.17 2.31
CA ARG A 259 8.67 -20.01 2.49
C ARG A 259 7.95 -21.33 2.76
N PHE A 260 8.17 -22.37 1.96
CA PHE A 260 7.36 -23.60 1.96
C PHE A 260 8.00 -24.78 2.71
N ARG A 261 9.32 -24.72 2.96
CA ARG A 261 10.08 -25.76 3.71
C ARG A 261 10.62 -25.24 5.04
N GLY A 262 10.58 -23.93 5.32
CA GLY A 262 11.18 -23.33 6.52
C GLY A 262 12.70 -23.56 6.60
N ARG A 263 13.39 -23.66 5.46
CA ARG A 263 14.80 -24.06 5.36
C ARG A 263 15.61 -23.06 4.50
N ASP A 264 16.81 -22.76 4.96
CA ASP A 264 17.80 -21.94 4.22
C ASP A 264 19.05 -22.74 3.80
N ASP A 265 19.13 -23.98 4.25
CA ASP A 265 20.28 -24.87 4.09
C ASP A 265 20.06 -26.00 3.05
N LEU A 266 18.99 -25.94 2.28
CA LEU A 266 18.73 -26.87 1.18
C LEU A 266 19.57 -26.51 -0.06
N PRO A 267 19.90 -27.52 -0.92
CA PRO A 267 20.55 -27.24 -2.19
C PRO A 267 19.76 -26.24 -3.03
N PRO A 268 20.41 -25.35 -3.82
CA PRO A 268 19.74 -24.34 -4.63
C PRO A 268 19.12 -24.93 -5.92
N THR A 269 18.44 -26.07 -5.78
CA THR A 269 17.77 -26.84 -6.83
C THR A 269 16.42 -27.32 -6.30
N LEU A 270 15.48 -27.62 -7.19
CA LEU A 270 14.19 -28.15 -6.79
C LEU A 270 14.19 -29.68 -6.79
N ASP A 271 13.75 -30.29 -5.69
CA ASP A 271 13.67 -31.75 -5.51
C ASP A 271 12.24 -32.29 -5.71
N ALA A 272 12.03 -33.58 -5.50
CA ALA A 272 10.73 -34.23 -5.66
C ALA A 272 9.65 -33.68 -4.66
N GLU A 273 10.07 -33.27 -3.47
CA GLU A 273 9.17 -32.65 -2.50
C GLU A 273 8.76 -31.24 -2.95
N ASP A 274 9.68 -30.47 -3.52
CA ASP A 274 9.37 -29.16 -4.11
C ASP A 274 8.39 -29.29 -5.29
N ALA A 275 8.57 -30.33 -6.13
CA ALA A 275 7.64 -30.64 -7.20
C ALA A 275 6.24 -31.00 -6.66
N ARG A 276 6.14 -31.79 -5.59
CA ARG A 276 4.88 -32.10 -4.92
C ARG A 276 4.20 -30.85 -4.37
N ILE A 277 4.97 -29.98 -3.69
CA ILE A 277 4.47 -28.71 -3.15
C ILE A 277 3.93 -27.84 -4.30
N LEU A 278 4.70 -27.63 -5.35
CA LEU A 278 4.33 -26.78 -6.49
C LEU A 278 3.07 -27.33 -7.21
N HIS A 279 2.99 -28.67 -7.37
CA HIS A 279 1.81 -29.31 -7.95
C HIS A 279 0.56 -29.03 -7.09
N SER A 280 0.67 -29.17 -5.77
CA SER A 280 -0.41 -28.86 -4.84
C SER A 280 -0.84 -27.38 -4.91
N LEU A 281 0.12 -26.46 -4.93
CA LEU A 281 -0.15 -25.02 -4.97
C LEU A 281 -0.85 -24.59 -6.26
N LEU A 282 -0.48 -25.16 -7.41
CA LEU A 282 -1.08 -24.83 -8.72
C LEU A 282 -2.44 -25.52 -8.93
N SER A 283 -2.83 -26.46 -8.07
CA SER A 283 -4.11 -27.18 -8.12
C SER A 283 -5.20 -26.53 -7.24
N GLN A 284 -4.92 -25.37 -6.65
CA GLN A 284 -5.85 -24.61 -5.80
C GLN A 284 -6.49 -23.47 -6.57
#